data_0065224d732725048878242f8ed9e9e2
#
_entry.id   0065224d732725048878242f8ed9e9e2
#
_cell.length_a   1.000
_cell.length_b   1.000
_cell.length_c   1.000
_cell.angle_alpha   90.00
_cell.angle_beta   90.00
_cell.angle_gamma   90.00
#
_symmetry.space_group_name_H-M   'P 1'
#
loop_
_entity.id
_entity.type
_entity.pdbx_description
1 polymer ?
#
loop_
_entity_poly.entity_id
_entity_poly.type
_entity_poly.pdbx_seq_one_letter_code
_entity_poly.pdbx_strand_id
1 'polypeptide(L)'
;MNARTIICTAVAACTMILTTANAAKYIPGDKRVFSLYCNGVPCAVDSVGRSIYCPVKPVDGDSITVVFTSPMHDSVSINFNFIKMGDSVKFANKFSQNHRTFFSGTRTVWNLYFTTLPVVLLDATELEKDVRHPGYITIIDPWCRTDGVNNLFIHYAGVKIRGATAATYPKKPFGVELWDENNEETDATIMGMRSDGDVILDAMYIDKARMRNRLCFDLWNTVDRLPYNDDPDDNLNGTEGTFVEVLVNGEYNGLYCLTDKIDRKKLQLNKYKVDPASGEIAQHGMLYKATDWTGATRFLGIDYSVATNTLNWFGWEQKYPDESNAFANWTPMINLIEYAAPDLYPNKTLFSALLERRFYVQNLVNYVLFLGVMHITDNSCKNTYISFRDVKASPSLALFTPWDMDASWGREWDGSMRDEQGFDKIMEDCGLFKRLINDNPADFHRRMHDTWIRWRNSSFSIDSVTARINAYSDLFTSSGAFLREMRKWPGTVVTINTETRYMLTWYKKSFDFINEFLKDYPTSIQSVTADNDMQISATTDGANIIVNGTTGNEAHIRIYDTAGTAVESTDATLPYRSGNLAPGIYIINISVDGTTVRKKVAVF
;
A
#
# COMPACT_ATOMS: atom_id res chain seq x y z
N MET A 1 -22.63 41.93 -27.06
CA MET A 1 -22.76 40.61 -26.40
C MET A 1 -21.67 40.53 -25.33
N ASN A 2 -22.05 40.42 -24.06
CA ASN A 2 -21.15 40.63 -22.93
C ASN A 2 -20.16 39.45 -22.76
N ALA A 3 -18.92 39.71 -22.42
CA ALA A 3 -17.82 38.77 -22.17
C ALA A 3 -18.14 37.66 -21.12
N ARG A 4 -19.20 37.85 -20.32
CA ARG A 4 -19.76 36.78 -19.44
C ARG A 4 -20.31 35.59 -20.18
N THR A 5 -20.77 35.78 -21.44
CA THR A 5 -21.40 34.70 -22.22
C THR A 5 -20.36 33.79 -22.87
N ILE A 6 -19.14 34.27 -23.16
CA ILE A 6 -18.15 33.50 -23.91
C ILE A 6 -17.32 32.57 -23.00
N ILE A 7 -16.99 33.00 -21.77
CA ILE A 7 -16.28 32.13 -20.80
C ILE A 7 -17.25 31.10 -20.19
N CYS A 8 -18.50 31.49 -19.94
CA CYS A 8 -19.56 30.52 -19.61
C CYS A 8 -19.82 29.53 -20.76
N THR A 9 -19.65 29.92 -22.01
CA THR A 9 -19.93 29.03 -23.16
C THR A 9 -18.85 27.97 -23.37
N ALA A 10 -17.58 28.24 -23.08
CA ALA A 10 -16.53 27.22 -23.15
C ALA A 10 -16.54 26.26 -21.93
N VAL A 11 -16.85 26.78 -20.73
CA VAL A 11 -17.09 25.96 -19.52
C VAL A 11 -18.50 25.34 -19.58
N ALA A 12 -19.50 26.05 -20.09
CA ALA A 12 -20.84 25.53 -20.31
C ALA A 12 -20.92 24.54 -21.46
N ALA A 13 -20.03 24.60 -22.47
CA ALA A 13 -19.95 23.52 -23.47
C ALA A 13 -19.38 22.22 -22.87
N CYS A 14 -18.54 22.29 -21.84
CA CYS A 14 -18.17 21.09 -21.06
C CYS A 14 -19.28 20.66 -20.07
N THR A 15 -20.10 21.59 -19.55
CA THR A 15 -21.20 21.29 -18.61
C THR A 15 -22.54 21.08 -19.30
N MET A 16 -22.81 21.69 -20.48
CA MET A 16 -24.08 21.51 -21.20
C MET A 16 -24.23 20.19 -21.95
N ILE A 17 -23.17 19.42 -22.12
CA ILE A 17 -23.28 18.04 -22.66
C ILE A 17 -23.88 17.09 -21.61
N LEU A 18 -23.92 17.48 -20.34
CA LEU A 18 -24.36 16.64 -19.21
C LEU A 18 -25.84 16.81 -18.81
N THR A 19 -26.63 17.67 -19.48
CA THR A 19 -28.04 17.96 -19.06
C THR A 19 -29.13 17.35 -19.92
N THR A 20 -28.81 16.55 -20.92
CA THR A 20 -29.81 15.75 -21.63
C THR A 20 -29.70 14.30 -21.21
N ALA A 21 -30.83 13.72 -20.80
CA ALA A 21 -31.01 12.36 -20.29
C ALA A 21 -30.73 11.23 -21.31
N ASN A 22 -29.67 11.39 -22.11
CA ASN A 22 -28.98 10.34 -22.82
C ASN A 22 -27.53 10.47 -22.43
N ALA A 23 -26.99 9.49 -21.68
CA ALA A 23 -25.57 9.41 -21.36
C ALA A 23 -24.78 9.72 -22.64
N ALA A 24 -24.06 10.83 -22.64
CA ALA A 24 -23.16 11.13 -23.75
C ALA A 24 -22.18 9.97 -23.83
N LYS A 25 -22.27 9.18 -24.91
CA LYS A 25 -21.34 8.07 -25.13
C LYS A 25 -19.93 8.63 -25.16
N TYR A 26 -19.02 8.02 -24.41
CA TYR A 26 -17.58 8.26 -24.58
C TYR A 26 -17.22 7.99 -26.04
N ILE A 27 -16.65 8.98 -26.69
CA ILE A 27 -16.10 8.82 -28.04
C ILE A 27 -14.58 8.74 -27.87
N PRO A 28 -13.94 7.58 -28.09
CA PRO A 28 -12.49 7.48 -28.05
C PRO A 28 -11.86 8.54 -28.96
N GLY A 29 -11.06 9.44 -28.38
CA GLY A 29 -10.44 10.55 -29.11
C GLY A 29 -11.13 11.90 -28.97
N ASP A 30 -12.14 12.04 -28.10
CA ASP A 30 -12.69 13.34 -27.73
C ASP A 30 -11.58 14.20 -27.09
N LYS A 31 -11.16 15.23 -27.84
CA LYS A 31 -10.06 16.11 -27.45
C LYS A 31 -10.64 17.23 -26.62
N ARG A 32 -10.60 17.10 -25.29
CA ARG A 32 -10.84 18.26 -24.39
C ARG A 32 -9.86 19.37 -24.75
N VAL A 33 -10.36 20.55 -25.02
CA VAL A 33 -9.53 21.72 -25.30
C VAL A 33 -9.27 22.45 -23.99
N PHE A 34 -8.02 22.42 -23.55
CA PHE A 34 -7.58 23.20 -22.39
C PHE A 34 -7.27 24.65 -22.82
N SER A 35 -7.60 25.60 -21.94
CA SER A 35 -7.38 27.03 -22.20
C SER A 35 -5.92 27.45 -22.13
N LEU A 36 -5.08 26.70 -21.43
CA LEU A 36 -3.65 26.98 -21.24
C LEU A 36 -2.84 25.69 -21.16
N TYR A 37 -1.67 25.73 -21.75
CA TYR A 37 -0.65 24.67 -21.68
C TYR A 37 0.66 25.29 -21.15
N CYS A 38 1.38 24.54 -20.34
CA CYS A 38 2.70 24.87 -19.83
C CYS A 38 3.69 23.79 -20.29
N ASN A 39 4.69 24.15 -21.10
CA ASN A 39 5.62 23.22 -21.76
C ASN A 39 4.90 22.06 -22.50
N GLY A 40 3.79 22.37 -23.17
CA GLY A 40 2.96 21.39 -23.87
C GLY A 40 2.06 20.53 -22.97
N VAL A 41 2.17 20.64 -21.65
CA VAL A 41 1.33 19.94 -20.68
C VAL A 41 0.09 20.79 -20.39
N PRO A 42 -1.14 20.23 -20.43
CA PRO A 42 -2.35 20.98 -20.10
C PRO A 42 -2.33 21.51 -18.67
N CYS A 43 -2.91 22.68 -18.45
CA CYS A 43 -3.12 23.24 -17.11
C CYS A 43 -4.57 23.01 -16.66
N ALA A 44 -4.76 22.54 -15.44
CA ALA A 44 -6.08 22.37 -14.84
C ALA A 44 -6.63 23.72 -14.34
N VAL A 45 -7.93 23.96 -14.54
CA VAL A 45 -8.57 25.24 -14.21
C VAL A 45 -9.68 25.02 -13.18
N ASP A 46 -9.55 25.67 -12.03
CA ASP A 46 -10.61 25.86 -11.04
C ASP A 46 -11.31 27.19 -11.33
N SER A 47 -12.49 27.12 -11.94
CA SER A 47 -13.26 28.32 -12.32
C SER A 47 -13.94 28.99 -11.12
N VAL A 48 -14.23 28.26 -10.06
CA VAL A 48 -14.85 28.75 -8.82
C VAL A 48 -13.83 29.51 -7.99
N GLY A 49 -12.70 28.87 -7.69
CA GLY A 49 -11.59 29.44 -6.94
C GLY A 49 -10.69 30.38 -7.77
N ARG A 50 -10.97 30.51 -9.09
CA ARG A 50 -10.15 31.28 -10.05
C ARG A 50 -8.67 30.92 -9.95
N SER A 51 -8.38 29.64 -10.04
CA SER A 51 -7.02 29.13 -9.92
C SER A 51 -6.67 28.22 -11.10
N ILE A 52 -5.40 28.26 -11.49
CA ILE A 52 -4.84 27.46 -12.58
C ILE A 52 -3.67 26.67 -12.01
N TYR A 53 -3.67 25.38 -12.23
CA TYR A 53 -2.64 24.44 -11.77
C TYR A 53 -1.86 23.92 -12.98
N CYS A 54 -0.56 24.22 -13.00
CA CYS A 54 0.35 23.86 -14.08
C CYS A 54 1.28 22.74 -13.60
N PRO A 55 1.01 21.46 -13.96
CA PRO A 55 1.92 20.36 -13.67
C PRO A 55 3.22 20.53 -14.46
N VAL A 56 4.35 20.47 -13.77
CA VAL A 56 5.69 20.60 -14.38
C VAL A 56 6.65 19.59 -13.75
N LYS A 57 7.63 19.11 -14.54
CA LYS A 57 8.71 18.31 -13.96
C LYS A 57 9.58 19.17 -13.07
N PRO A 58 10.04 18.68 -11.91
CA PRO A 58 11.06 19.37 -11.16
C PRO A 58 12.33 19.46 -12.00
N VAL A 59 13.06 20.54 -11.81
CA VAL A 59 14.37 20.77 -12.44
C VAL A 59 15.38 21.09 -11.34
N ASP A 60 16.62 20.73 -11.57
CA ASP A 60 17.71 21.14 -10.69
C ASP A 60 17.97 22.63 -10.83
N GLY A 61 18.24 23.29 -9.70
CA GLY A 61 18.56 24.72 -9.65
C GLY A 61 17.41 25.62 -9.16
N ASP A 62 17.68 26.92 -9.11
CA ASP A 62 16.81 27.92 -8.47
C ASP A 62 15.67 28.41 -9.36
N SER A 63 15.62 28.02 -10.64
CA SER A 63 14.61 28.49 -11.57
C SER A 63 14.14 27.41 -12.54
N ILE A 64 12.86 27.49 -12.92
CA ILE A 64 12.29 26.73 -14.04
C ILE A 64 12.09 27.64 -15.24
N THR A 65 12.32 27.10 -16.44
CA THR A 65 11.98 27.76 -17.70
C THR A 65 10.71 27.14 -18.25
N VAL A 66 9.72 27.96 -18.53
CA VAL A 66 8.42 27.52 -19.07
C VAL A 66 8.06 28.27 -20.33
N VAL A 67 7.28 27.61 -21.20
CA VAL A 67 6.65 28.18 -22.38
C VAL A 67 5.16 27.98 -22.25
N PHE A 68 4.40 29.05 -22.26
CA PHE A 68 2.93 28.97 -22.27
C PHE A 68 2.42 28.99 -23.70
N THR A 69 1.42 28.15 -23.96
CA THR A 69 0.65 28.15 -25.23
C THR A 69 -0.84 28.11 -24.92
N SER A 70 -1.66 28.67 -25.80
CA SER A 70 -3.10 28.67 -25.66
C SER A 70 -3.76 28.66 -27.05
N PRO A 71 -4.82 27.88 -27.25
CA PRO A 71 -5.65 27.96 -28.47
C PRO A 71 -6.62 29.16 -28.43
N MET A 72 -6.74 29.85 -27.29
CA MET A 72 -7.76 30.87 -27.03
C MET A 72 -7.20 32.27 -26.79
N HIS A 73 -5.90 32.38 -26.49
CA HIS A 73 -5.28 33.65 -26.08
C HIS A 73 -3.91 33.81 -26.73
N ASP A 74 -3.58 35.00 -27.15
CA ASP A 74 -2.28 35.33 -27.77
C ASP A 74 -1.19 35.64 -26.71
N SER A 75 -1.61 35.97 -25.49
CA SER A 75 -0.71 36.34 -24.41
C SER A 75 -1.34 36.17 -23.04
N VAL A 76 -0.49 36.11 -22.04
CA VAL A 76 -0.84 36.08 -20.62
C VAL A 76 0.01 37.09 -19.86
N SER A 77 -0.57 37.81 -18.88
CA SER A 77 0.20 38.60 -17.93
C SER A 77 0.35 37.84 -16.63
N ILE A 78 1.58 37.63 -16.18
CA ILE A 78 1.88 36.91 -14.93
C ILE A 78 2.70 37.87 -14.04
N ASN A 79 2.18 38.15 -12.84
CA ASN A 79 2.77 39.16 -11.92
C ASN A 79 3.05 40.51 -12.60
N PHE A 80 2.10 40.97 -13.44
CA PHE A 80 2.17 42.18 -14.27
C PHE A 80 3.21 42.15 -15.40
N ASN A 81 3.93 41.06 -15.61
CA ASN A 81 4.80 40.87 -16.78
C ASN A 81 3.99 40.30 -17.93
N PHE A 82 4.02 40.95 -19.06
CA PHE A 82 3.33 40.52 -20.26
C PHE A 82 4.16 39.44 -20.98
N ILE A 83 3.57 38.30 -21.26
CA ILE A 83 4.21 37.14 -21.89
C ILE A 83 3.40 36.79 -23.12
N LYS A 84 4.00 36.83 -24.30
CA LYS A 84 3.39 36.33 -25.53
C LYS A 84 3.38 34.81 -25.50
N MET A 85 2.31 34.20 -26.00
CA MET A 85 2.25 32.75 -26.13
C MET A 85 3.36 32.24 -27.07
N GLY A 86 4.07 31.20 -26.63
CA GLY A 86 5.26 30.68 -27.30
C GLY A 86 6.58 31.26 -26.79
N ASP A 87 6.56 32.36 -26.06
CA ASP A 87 7.79 32.91 -25.48
C ASP A 87 8.22 32.15 -24.22
N SER A 88 9.53 32.00 -24.09
CA SER A 88 10.15 31.37 -22.92
C SER A 88 10.25 32.34 -21.75
N VAL A 89 9.85 31.94 -20.58
CA VAL A 89 9.93 32.72 -19.34
C VAL A 89 10.48 31.92 -18.16
N LYS A 90 11.24 32.57 -17.28
CA LYS A 90 11.83 31.95 -16.10
C LYS A 90 11.06 32.33 -14.84
N PHE A 91 10.81 31.34 -14.01
CA PHE A 91 10.24 31.48 -12.67
C PHE A 91 11.18 30.90 -11.63
N ALA A 92 11.12 31.39 -10.40
CA ALA A 92 11.78 30.75 -9.28
C ALA A 92 11.22 29.32 -9.08
N ASN A 93 12.10 28.36 -8.80
CA ASN A 93 11.73 26.98 -8.52
C ASN A 93 11.10 26.84 -7.12
N LYS A 94 9.98 27.56 -6.88
CA LYS A 94 9.24 27.65 -5.61
C LYS A 94 7.74 27.48 -5.86
N PHE A 95 7.29 26.23 -5.88
CA PHE A 95 5.91 25.89 -6.24
C PHE A 95 4.85 26.24 -5.17
N SER A 96 5.28 26.67 -3.99
CA SER A 96 4.38 27.24 -2.98
C SER A 96 3.89 28.66 -3.32
N GLN A 97 4.51 29.32 -4.31
CA GLN A 97 4.16 30.68 -4.72
C GLN A 97 2.87 30.70 -5.54
N ASN A 98 2.12 31.79 -5.34
CA ASN A 98 0.97 32.15 -6.14
C ASN A 98 1.37 33.25 -7.12
N HIS A 99 1.12 33.06 -8.41
CA HIS A 99 1.35 34.02 -9.46
C HIS A 99 0.03 34.62 -9.91
N ARG A 100 -0.14 35.95 -9.76
CA ARG A 100 -1.33 36.63 -10.29
C ARG A 100 -1.27 36.68 -11.81
N THR A 101 -2.34 36.20 -12.42
CA THR A 101 -2.38 35.98 -13.87
C THR A 101 -3.67 36.52 -14.45
N PHE A 102 -3.59 37.13 -15.63
CA PHE A 102 -4.74 37.46 -16.45
C PHE A 102 -4.41 37.31 -17.95
N PHE A 103 -5.40 36.91 -18.73
CA PHE A 103 -5.25 36.72 -20.16
C PHE A 103 -5.55 37.99 -20.94
N SER A 104 -4.96 38.11 -22.15
CA SER A 104 -5.28 39.20 -23.07
C SER A 104 -6.78 39.29 -23.33
N GLY A 105 -7.31 40.52 -23.33
CA GLY A 105 -8.74 40.76 -23.56
C GLY A 105 -9.66 40.47 -22.36
N THR A 106 -9.13 40.05 -21.20
CA THR A 106 -9.91 39.83 -19.98
C THR A 106 -9.47 40.72 -18.84
N ARG A 107 -10.38 40.98 -17.88
CA ARG A 107 -10.05 41.69 -16.61
C ARG A 107 -10.08 40.75 -15.41
N THR A 108 -10.33 39.47 -15.61
CA THR A 108 -10.40 38.48 -14.54
C THR A 108 -9.00 38.12 -14.11
N VAL A 109 -8.70 38.27 -12.83
CA VAL A 109 -7.44 37.86 -12.22
C VAL A 109 -7.57 36.41 -11.74
N TRP A 110 -6.58 35.63 -12.10
CA TRP A 110 -6.45 34.23 -11.70
C TRP A 110 -5.22 34.04 -10.81
N ASN A 111 -5.24 32.99 -9.99
CA ASN A 111 -4.08 32.50 -9.26
C ASN A 111 -3.46 31.37 -10.07
N LEU A 112 -2.22 31.51 -10.49
CA LEU A 112 -1.50 30.45 -11.19
C LEU A 112 -0.52 29.79 -10.22
N TYR A 113 -0.59 28.48 -10.14
CA TYR A 113 0.27 27.64 -9.33
C TYR A 113 1.00 26.63 -10.21
N PHE A 114 2.30 26.46 -9.96
CA PHE A 114 3.03 25.30 -10.46
C PHE A 114 2.94 24.17 -9.44
N THR A 115 2.96 22.94 -9.92
CA THR A 115 3.03 21.73 -9.08
C THR A 115 3.88 20.67 -9.75
N THR A 116 4.61 19.86 -8.96
CA THR A 116 5.32 18.68 -9.45
C THR A 116 4.48 17.41 -9.32
N LEU A 117 3.32 17.51 -8.68
CA LEU A 117 2.37 16.39 -8.60
C LEU A 117 1.53 16.32 -9.87
N PRO A 118 1.10 15.11 -10.26
CA PRO A 118 0.03 14.95 -11.24
C PRO A 118 -1.24 15.64 -10.76
N VAL A 119 -2.05 16.10 -11.71
CA VAL A 119 -3.36 16.68 -11.42
C VAL A 119 -4.44 15.79 -12.00
N VAL A 120 -5.41 15.45 -11.17
CA VAL A 120 -6.59 14.66 -11.55
C VAL A 120 -7.81 15.57 -11.57
N LEU A 121 -8.53 15.59 -12.70
CA LEU A 121 -9.86 16.17 -12.79
C LEU A 121 -10.87 15.02 -12.76
N LEU A 122 -11.75 15.07 -11.79
CA LEU A 122 -12.83 14.10 -11.63
C LEU A 122 -14.15 14.82 -11.89
N ASP A 123 -14.77 14.53 -13.01
CA ASP A 123 -16.06 15.09 -13.38
C ASP A 123 -17.13 14.00 -13.29
N ALA A 124 -18.19 14.23 -12.55
CA ALA A 124 -19.30 13.30 -12.41
C ALA A 124 -20.63 14.02 -12.44
N THR A 125 -21.65 13.38 -13.03
CA THR A 125 -23.00 13.93 -13.12
C THR A 125 -23.62 14.10 -11.73
N GLU A 126 -23.29 13.18 -10.83
CA GLU A 126 -23.71 13.17 -9.43
C GLU A 126 -22.64 12.49 -8.59
N LEU A 127 -22.59 12.83 -7.30
CA LEU A 127 -21.65 12.23 -6.34
C LEU A 127 -22.46 11.68 -5.17
N GLU A 128 -22.69 10.38 -5.21
CA GLU A 128 -23.47 9.66 -4.21
C GLU A 128 -22.61 8.59 -3.50
N LYS A 129 -22.98 8.29 -2.26
CA LYS A 129 -22.29 7.25 -1.49
C LYS A 129 -22.68 5.87 -2.01
N ASP A 130 -21.67 5.08 -2.35
CA ASP A 130 -21.76 3.68 -2.81
C ASP A 130 -22.56 3.45 -4.12
N VAL A 131 -23.04 4.52 -4.77
CA VAL A 131 -23.68 4.47 -6.09
C VAL A 131 -22.77 5.10 -7.13
N ARG A 132 -22.51 4.38 -8.23
CA ARG A 132 -21.67 4.89 -9.33
C ARG A 132 -22.51 5.70 -10.30
N HIS A 133 -22.09 6.91 -10.55
CA HIS A 133 -22.65 7.80 -11.57
C HIS A 133 -21.68 8.02 -12.71
N PRO A 134 -22.17 8.18 -13.94
CA PRO A 134 -21.33 8.44 -15.11
C PRO A 134 -20.51 9.72 -14.97
N GLY A 135 -19.28 9.67 -15.44
CA GLY A 135 -18.37 10.81 -15.39
C GLY A 135 -17.10 10.56 -16.21
N TYR A 136 -16.08 11.36 -15.93
CA TYR A 136 -14.77 11.26 -16.55
C TYR A 136 -13.69 11.41 -15.50
N ILE A 137 -12.62 10.65 -15.68
CA ILE A 137 -11.34 10.91 -15.04
C ILE A 137 -10.38 11.47 -16.07
N THR A 138 -9.77 12.61 -15.76
CA THR A 138 -8.69 13.18 -16.56
C THR A 138 -7.45 13.25 -15.69
N ILE A 139 -6.35 12.66 -16.14
CA ILE A 139 -5.07 12.68 -15.42
C ILE A 139 -4.06 13.44 -16.26
N ILE A 140 -3.51 14.49 -15.69
CA ILE A 140 -2.43 15.29 -16.26
C ILE A 140 -1.16 14.90 -15.50
N ASP A 141 -0.35 14.01 -16.08
CA ASP A 141 0.89 13.52 -15.47
C ASP A 141 2.11 13.99 -16.25
N PRO A 142 2.88 14.95 -15.72
CA PRO A 142 4.07 15.44 -16.40
C PRO A 142 5.16 14.36 -16.55
N TRP A 143 5.04 13.24 -15.83
CA TRP A 143 5.99 12.12 -15.85
C TRP A 143 5.64 11.04 -16.89
N CYS A 144 4.45 11.08 -17.50
CA CYS A 144 3.96 10.10 -18.50
C CYS A 144 3.91 8.65 -17.95
N ARG A 145 3.50 8.46 -16.71
CA ARG A 145 3.38 7.13 -16.06
C ARG A 145 2.02 6.47 -16.26
N THR A 146 1.10 7.15 -16.93
CA THR A 146 -0.26 6.67 -17.19
C THR A 146 -0.40 6.39 -18.68
N ASP A 147 -1.16 5.37 -19.06
CA ASP A 147 -1.56 5.14 -20.44
C ASP A 147 -2.25 6.39 -20.97
N GLY A 148 -1.79 6.90 -22.09
CA GLY A 148 -2.31 8.15 -22.63
C GLY A 148 -1.38 8.78 -23.67
N VAL A 149 -1.77 9.94 -24.16
CA VAL A 149 -1.01 10.68 -25.18
C VAL A 149 -0.59 12.04 -24.63
N ASN A 150 0.69 12.37 -24.78
CA ASN A 150 1.23 13.69 -24.44
C ASN A 150 0.92 14.15 -23.00
N ASN A 151 1.24 13.34 -22.00
CA ASN A 151 1.01 13.62 -20.56
C ASN A 151 -0.47 13.74 -20.18
N LEU A 152 -1.39 13.27 -20.99
CA LEU A 152 -2.83 13.41 -20.78
C LEU A 152 -3.52 12.07 -20.96
N PHE A 153 -4.24 11.65 -19.93
CA PHE A 153 -5.16 10.51 -19.96
C PHE A 153 -6.58 11.03 -19.73
N ILE A 154 -7.50 10.74 -20.61
CA ILE A 154 -8.93 11.05 -20.44
C ILE A 154 -9.69 9.76 -20.64
N HIS A 155 -10.52 9.40 -19.67
CA HIS A 155 -11.29 8.17 -19.74
C HIS A 155 -12.70 8.37 -19.16
N TYR A 156 -13.68 7.69 -19.77
CA TYR A 156 -15.02 7.59 -19.21
C TYR A 156 -14.99 6.72 -17.95
N ALA A 157 -15.79 7.05 -16.95
CA ALA A 157 -15.72 6.37 -15.67
C ALA A 157 -17.03 6.39 -14.91
N GLY A 158 -17.26 5.36 -14.10
CA GLY A 158 -18.22 5.36 -13.02
C GLY A 158 -17.60 5.89 -11.74
N VAL A 159 -18.16 6.95 -11.18
CA VAL A 159 -17.63 7.65 -10.00
C VAL A 159 -18.59 7.52 -8.83
N LYS A 160 -18.08 7.20 -7.64
CA LYS A 160 -18.86 7.18 -6.40
C LYS A 160 -18.08 7.74 -5.21
N ILE A 161 -18.79 8.28 -4.23
CA ILE A 161 -18.23 8.49 -2.88
C ILE A 161 -18.12 7.12 -2.21
N ARG A 162 -16.99 6.85 -1.57
CA ARG A 162 -16.73 5.58 -0.90
C ARG A 162 -16.36 5.76 0.57
N GLY A 163 -16.31 4.65 1.29
CA GLY A 163 -15.91 4.58 2.69
C GLY A 163 -17.08 4.67 3.67
N ALA A 164 -16.86 4.20 4.89
CA ALA A 164 -17.83 4.27 5.97
C ALA A 164 -17.79 5.66 6.62
N THR A 165 -16.94 5.84 7.62
CA THR A 165 -16.73 7.11 8.33
C THR A 165 -16.13 8.18 7.41
N ALA A 166 -15.18 7.81 6.55
CA ALA A 166 -14.53 8.73 5.62
C ALA A 166 -15.52 9.43 4.67
N ALA A 167 -16.63 8.76 4.29
CA ALA A 167 -17.70 9.35 3.47
C ALA A 167 -18.49 10.45 4.19
N THR A 168 -18.40 10.56 5.51
CA THR A 168 -19.13 11.59 6.29
C THR A 168 -18.35 12.91 6.36
N TYR A 169 -17.02 12.88 6.16
CA TYR A 169 -16.18 14.08 6.22
C TYR A 169 -16.43 15.04 5.05
N PRO A 170 -16.12 16.35 5.19
CA PRO A 170 -16.28 17.32 4.11
C PRO A 170 -15.47 16.96 2.85
N LYS A 171 -14.22 16.55 3.00
CA LYS A 171 -13.37 16.05 1.92
C LYS A 171 -13.66 14.57 1.68
N LYS A 172 -14.25 14.24 0.54
CA LYS A 172 -14.73 12.89 0.23
C LYS A 172 -13.67 12.04 -0.45
N PRO A 173 -13.51 10.77 -0.08
CA PRO A 173 -12.80 9.80 -0.90
C PRO A 173 -13.69 9.28 -2.04
N PHE A 174 -13.08 8.97 -3.19
CA PHE A 174 -13.81 8.51 -4.37
C PHE A 174 -13.34 7.13 -4.81
N GLY A 175 -14.28 6.31 -5.28
CA GLY A 175 -14.02 5.12 -6.07
C GLY A 175 -14.31 5.44 -7.53
N VAL A 176 -13.36 5.14 -8.39
CA VAL A 176 -13.43 5.39 -9.84
C VAL A 176 -13.24 4.07 -10.55
N GLU A 177 -14.16 3.72 -11.44
CA GLU A 177 -14.10 2.54 -12.29
C GLU A 177 -14.07 2.99 -13.74
N LEU A 178 -13.08 2.56 -14.49
CA LEU A 178 -12.95 2.91 -15.90
C LEU A 178 -13.99 2.14 -16.70
N TRP A 179 -14.72 2.85 -17.56
CA TRP A 179 -15.80 2.31 -18.37
C TRP A 179 -15.52 2.51 -19.85
N ASP A 180 -15.93 1.54 -20.67
CA ASP A 180 -16.02 1.69 -22.11
C ASP A 180 -17.29 2.45 -22.53
N GLU A 181 -17.56 2.53 -23.83
CA GLU A 181 -18.72 3.20 -24.42
C GLU A 181 -20.08 2.54 -24.05
N ASN A 182 -20.06 1.31 -23.52
CA ASN A 182 -21.23 0.55 -23.10
C ASN A 182 -21.44 0.58 -21.58
N ASN A 183 -20.60 1.32 -20.84
CA ASN A 183 -20.48 1.34 -19.36
C ASN A 183 -19.98 0.00 -18.78
N GLU A 184 -19.26 -0.78 -19.58
CA GLU A 184 -18.59 -1.98 -19.09
C GLU A 184 -17.18 -1.62 -18.59
N GLU A 185 -16.72 -2.34 -17.56
CA GLU A 185 -15.38 -2.14 -16.98
C GLU A 185 -14.30 -2.37 -18.04
N THR A 186 -13.31 -1.48 -18.07
CA THR A 186 -12.12 -1.60 -18.91
C THR A 186 -10.86 -1.28 -18.11
N ASP A 187 -9.74 -1.86 -18.52
CA ASP A 187 -8.47 -1.75 -17.82
C ASP A 187 -7.54 -0.71 -18.44
N ALA A 188 -6.77 0.00 -17.63
CA ALA A 188 -5.67 0.85 -18.06
C ALA A 188 -4.54 0.88 -17.01
N THR A 189 -3.31 1.17 -17.45
CA THR A 189 -2.19 1.44 -16.56
C THR A 189 -2.24 2.89 -16.08
N ILE A 190 -2.43 3.11 -14.81
CA ILE A 190 -2.50 4.44 -14.19
C ILE A 190 -1.33 4.61 -13.21
N MET A 191 -0.53 5.67 -13.39
CA MET A 191 0.61 6.03 -12.54
C MET A 191 1.66 4.92 -12.36
N GLY A 192 1.81 4.04 -13.34
CA GLY A 192 2.73 2.90 -13.31
C GLY A 192 2.27 1.73 -12.45
N MET A 193 1.07 1.80 -11.88
CA MET A 193 0.44 0.66 -11.19
C MET A 193 0.02 -0.41 -12.19
N ARG A 194 -0.37 -1.58 -11.71
CA ARG A 194 -0.91 -2.65 -12.56
C ARG A 194 -2.07 -2.16 -13.46
N SER A 195 -2.24 -2.76 -14.61
CA SER A 195 -3.42 -2.50 -15.46
C SER A 195 -4.69 -3.01 -14.76
N ASP A 196 -5.63 -2.10 -14.51
CA ASP A 196 -6.90 -2.38 -13.83
C ASP A 196 -7.96 -1.36 -14.20
N GLY A 197 -9.24 -1.75 -14.01
CA GLY A 197 -10.39 -0.87 -14.18
C GLY A 197 -10.69 0.01 -12.96
N ASP A 198 -10.23 -0.34 -11.77
CA ASP A 198 -10.58 0.36 -10.54
C ASP A 198 -9.42 1.11 -9.90
N VAL A 199 -9.64 2.38 -9.58
CA VAL A 199 -8.73 3.17 -8.74
C VAL A 199 -9.49 3.90 -7.63
N ILE A 200 -8.76 4.28 -6.59
CA ILE A 200 -9.29 4.98 -5.43
C ILE A 200 -8.55 6.32 -5.28
N LEU A 201 -9.31 7.38 -5.07
CA LEU A 201 -8.79 8.67 -4.60
C LEU A 201 -9.03 8.74 -3.08
N ASP A 202 -7.99 8.40 -2.31
CA ASP A 202 -8.01 8.47 -0.85
C ASP A 202 -7.86 9.92 -0.40
N ALA A 203 -8.85 10.42 0.33
CA ALA A 203 -8.91 11.81 0.80
C ALA A 203 -7.95 12.11 1.96
N MET A 204 -7.56 11.09 2.73
CA MET A 204 -6.66 11.20 3.89
C MET A 204 -7.10 12.31 4.89
N TYR A 205 -8.42 12.55 5.06
CA TYR A 205 -8.93 13.75 5.72
C TYR A 205 -8.54 13.85 7.19
N ILE A 206 -8.56 12.76 7.95
CA ILE A 206 -8.22 12.73 9.37
C ILE A 206 -6.70 12.76 9.62
N ASP A 207 -5.90 12.29 8.67
CA ASP A 207 -4.45 12.26 8.81
C ASP A 207 -3.85 13.66 8.73
N LYS A 208 -3.26 14.12 9.83
CA LYS A 208 -2.64 15.44 9.94
C LYS A 208 -1.43 15.62 9.03
N ALA A 209 -0.79 14.53 8.60
CA ALA A 209 0.36 14.52 7.68
C ALA A 209 -0.02 14.18 6.23
N ARG A 210 -1.22 13.67 5.97
CA ARG A 210 -1.67 13.19 4.65
C ARG A 210 -0.80 12.08 4.05
N MET A 211 -0.09 11.29 4.87
CA MET A 211 0.84 10.25 4.37
C MET A 211 0.76 8.90 5.10
N ARG A 212 0.12 8.82 6.28
CA ARG A 212 0.19 7.62 7.15
C ARG A 212 -0.23 6.35 6.46
N ASN A 213 -1.40 6.35 5.82
CA ASN A 213 -1.91 5.18 5.12
C ASN A 213 -0.95 4.73 4.01
N ARG A 214 -0.51 5.65 3.14
CA ARG A 214 0.43 5.33 2.05
C ARG A 214 1.79 4.86 2.60
N LEU A 215 2.32 5.53 3.59
CA LEU A 215 3.60 5.16 4.22
C LEU A 215 3.55 3.76 4.85
N CYS A 216 2.42 3.38 5.48
CA CYS A 216 2.21 2.03 5.98
C CYS A 216 2.22 1.00 4.86
N PHE A 217 1.53 1.24 3.74
CA PHE A 217 1.57 0.32 2.60
C PHE A 217 2.96 0.21 1.98
N ASP A 218 3.69 1.32 1.87
CA ASP A 218 5.06 1.27 1.32
C ASP A 218 5.99 0.44 2.21
N LEU A 219 5.85 0.55 3.52
CA LEU A 219 6.61 -0.29 4.47
C LEU A 219 6.14 -1.74 4.41
N TRP A 220 4.84 -1.99 4.41
CA TRP A 220 4.27 -3.33 4.30
C TRP A 220 4.77 -4.04 3.03
N ASN A 221 4.72 -3.36 1.90
CA ASN A 221 5.20 -3.87 0.61
C ASN A 221 6.72 -4.12 0.56
N THR A 222 7.51 -3.70 1.56
CA THR A 222 8.92 -4.09 1.66
C THR A 222 9.14 -5.42 2.37
N VAL A 223 8.16 -5.89 3.15
CA VAL A 223 8.34 -7.00 4.09
C VAL A 223 7.38 -8.16 3.90
N ASP A 224 6.30 -7.94 3.16
CA ASP A 224 5.34 -9.01 2.86
C ASP A 224 5.05 -9.08 1.36
N ARG A 225 4.95 -10.31 0.88
CA ARG A 225 4.74 -10.65 -0.53
C ARG A 225 3.75 -11.79 -0.64
N LEU A 226 3.15 -11.95 -1.83
CA LEU A 226 2.31 -13.11 -2.14
C LEU A 226 3.18 -14.38 -2.13
N PRO A 227 2.94 -15.33 -1.23
CA PRO A 227 3.82 -16.48 -1.03
C PRO A 227 3.73 -17.54 -2.14
N TYR A 228 2.97 -17.28 -3.17
CA TYR A 228 2.72 -18.17 -4.31
C TYR A 228 3.06 -17.52 -5.66
N ASN A 229 3.76 -16.38 -5.65
CA ASN A 229 4.30 -15.73 -6.83
C ASN A 229 5.72 -15.22 -6.53
N ASP A 230 6.70 -15.73 -7.27
CA ASP A 230 8.12 -15.39 -7.09
C ASP A 230 8.55 -14.17 -7.92
N ASP A 231 7.67 -13.59 -8.74
CA ASP A 231 7.97 -12.38 -9.50
C ASP A 231 7.98 -11.16 -8.57
N PRO A 232 9.15 -10.54 -8.32
CA PRO A 232 9.26 -9.42 -7.38
C PRO A 232 8.51 -8.16 -7.83
N ASP A 233 8.23 -8.03 -9.13
CA ASP A 233 7.56 -6.87 -9.72
C ASP A 233 6.03 -7.02 -9.70
N ASP A 234 5.51 -8.25 -9.45
CA ASP A 234 4.06 -8.55 -9.47
C ASP A 234 3.58 -9.39 -8.29
N ASN A 235 4.24 -9.32 -7.13
CA ASN A 235 3.86 -10.15 -5.96
C ASN A 235 3.51 -9.35 -4.70
N LEU A 236 3.13 -8.09 -4.82
CA LEU A 236 2.80 -7.23 -3.69
C LEU A 236 1.53 -7.71 -2.95
N ASN A 237 1.62 -7.83 -1.64
CA ASN A 237 0.48 -8.08 -0.75
C ASN A 237 -0.06 -6.79 -0.11
N GLY A 238 -0.13 -5.72 -0.86
CA GLY A 238 -0.63 -4.42 -0.43
C GLY A 238 -0.82 -3.49 -1.62
N THR A 239 -1.48 -2.35 -1.41
CA THR A 239 -1.73 -1.39 -2.48
C THR A 239 -0.48 -0.61 -2.86
N GLU A 240 -0.48 -0.14 -4.10
CA GLU A 240 0.42 0.89 -4.60
C GLU A 240 -0.32 2.21 -4.74
N GLY A 241 0.39 3.32 -4.83
CA GLY A 241 -0.27 4.60 -5.02
C GLY A 241 0.68 5.76 -5.15
N THR A 242 0.14 6.88 -5.60
CA THR A 242 0.88 8.12 -5.80
C THR A 242 0.07 9.32 -5.32
N PHE A 243 0.75 10.36 -4.83
CA PHE A 243 0.07 11.59 -4.42
C PHE A 243 -0.26 12.43 -5.64
N VAL A 244 -1.47 13.00 -5.64
CA VAL A 244 -2.03 13.81 -6.72
C VAL A 244 -2.78 15.02 -6.16
N GLU A 245 -2.90 16.07 -6.94
CA GLU A 245 -3.84 17.16 -6.65
C GLU A 245 -5.13 16.92 -7.43
N VAL A 246 -6.28 17.10 -6.80
CA VAL A 246 -7.58 16.74 -7.37
C VAL A 246 -8.47 17.95 -7.52
N LEU A 247 -9.11 18.08 -8.69
CA LEU A 247 -10.25 18.94 -8.92
C LEU A 247 -11.49 18.05 -9.13
N VAL A 248 -12.58 18.39 -8.44
CA VAL A 248 -13.87 17.68 -8.56
C VAL A 248 -14.89 18.64 -9.16
N ASN A 249 -15.49 18.26 -10.28
CA ASN A 249 -16.45 19.08 -11.03
C ASN A 249 -15.93 20.52 -11.26
N GLY A 250 -14.64 20.62 -11.61
CA GLY A 250 -13.98 21.90 -11.91
C GLY A 250 -13.62 22.75 -10.69
N GLU A 251 -13.72 22.24 -9.47
CA GLU A 251 -13.29 22.93 -8.24
C GLU A 251 -12.13 22.19 -7.57
N TYR A 252 -11.08 22.91 -7.18
CA TYR A 252 -9.94 22.32 -6.48
C TYR A 252 -10.35 21.71 -5.14
N ASN A 253 -9.99 20.46 -4.93
CA ASN A 253 -10.39 19.69 -3.77
C ASN A 253 -9.21 19.21 -2.89
N GLY A 254 -7.97 19.54 -3.29
CA GLY A 254 -6.79 19.33 -2.45
C GLY A 254 -5.92 18.15 -2.84
N LEU A 255 -5.08 17.74 -1.89
CA LEU A 255 -4.11 16.65 -2.00
C LEU A 255 -4.77 15.29 -1.70
N TYR A 256 -4.63 14.32 -2.61
CA TYR A 256 -5.15 12.96 -2.48
C TYR A 256 -4.02 11.94 -2.70
N CYS A 257 -4.23 10.71 -2.25
CA CYS A 257 -3.47 9.56 -2.73
C CYS A 257 -4.32 8.79 -3.74
N LEU A 258 -3.88 8.72 -4.99
CA LEU A 258 -4.46 7.83 -5.99
C LEU A 258 -3.82 6.45 -5.80
N THR A 259 -4.64 5.42 -5.59
CA THR A 259 -4.17 4.08 -5.24
C THR A 259 -5.01 3.01 -5.95
N ASP A 260 -4.42 1.85 -6.18
CA ASP A 260 -5.15 0.64 -6.56
C ASP A 260 -5.96 0.08 -5.37
N LYS A 261 -6.68 -1.00 -5.58
CA LYS A 261 -7.48 -1.65 -4.53
C LYS A 261 -6.99 -3.08 -4.26
N ILE A 262 -7.36 -3.61 -3.10
CA ILE A 262 -7.22 -5.02 -2.79
C ILE A 262 -8.40 -5.76 -3.40
N ASP A 263 -8.12 -6.62 -4.37
CA ASP A 263 -9.10 -7.44 -5.08
C ASP A 263 -8.51 -8.81 -5.51
N ARG A 264 -9.27 -9.57 -6.28
CA ARG A 264 -8.84 -10.84 -6.83
C ARG A 264 -7.59 -10.71 -7.72
N LYS A 265 -7.52 -9.68 -8.58
CA LYS A 265 -6.41 -9.47 -9.52
C LYS A 265 -5.13 -9.15 -8.72
N LYS A 266 -5.21 -8.21 -7.74
CA LYS A 266 -4.08 -7.82 -6.89
C LYS A 266 -3.50 -8.97 -6.09
N LEU A 267 -4.37 -9.80 -5.51
CA LEU A 267 -3.96 -10.96 -4.72
C LEU A 267 -3.81 -12.24 -5.55
N GLN A 268 -3.97 -12.17 -6.87
CA GLN A 268 -3.80 -13.29 -7.82
C GLN A 268 -4.57 -14.56 -7.41
N LEU A 269 -5.81 -14.37 -6.94
CA LEU A 269 -6.66 -15.48 -6.53
C LEU A 269 -7.22 -16.18 -7.77
N ASN A 270 -7.36 -17.50 -7.68
CA ASN A 270 -7.91 -18.30 -8.76
C ASN A 270 -9.35 -17.91 -9.07
N LYS A 271 -9.71 -17.82 -10.36
CA LYS A 271 -11.07 -17.51 -10.78
C LYS A 271 -12.01 -18.66 -10.44
N TYR A 272 -13.25 -18.32 -10.04
CA TYR A 272 -14.34 -19.30 -10.01
C TYR A 272 -14.65 -19.79 -11.43
N LYS A 273 -15.31 -20.94 -11.53
CA LYS A 273 -15.79 -21.49 -12.79
C LYS A 273 -17.29 -21.75 -12.67
N VAL A 274 -18.01 -21.50 -13.75
CA VAL A 274 -19.42 -21.88 -13.86
C VAL A 274 -19.51 -23.00 -14.89
N ASP A 275 -20.11 -24.11 -14.52
CA ASP A 275 -20.39 -25.21 -15.47
C ASP A 275 -21.46 -24.74 -16.47
N PRO A 276 -21.17 -24.71 -17.79
CA PRO A 276 -22.10 -24.18 -18.77
C PRO A 276 -23.40 -24.99 -18.91
N ALA A 277 -23.39 -26.25 -18.53
CA ALA A 277 -24.53 -27.15 -18.70
C ALA A 277 -25.45 -27.17 -17.47
N SER A 278 -24.88 -27.16 -16.26
CA SER A 278 -25.64 -27.23 -15.01
C SER A 278 -25.82 -25.87 -14.32
N GLY A 279 -25.01 -24.86 -14.68
CA GLY A 279 -24.94 -23.59 -13.94
C GLY A 279 -24.27 -23.70 -12.56
N GLU A 280 -23.68 -24.85 -12.23
CA GLU A 280 -23.00 -25.04 -10.95
C GLU A 280 -21.76 -24.17 -10.85
N ILE A 281 -21.61 -23.48 -9.70
CA ILE A 281 -20.50 -22.57 -9.42
C ILE A 281 -19.40 -23.34 -8.67
N ALA A 282 -18.29 -23.59 -9.33
CA ALA A 282 -17.09 -24.10 -8.72
C ALA A 282 -16.23 -22.93 -8.22
N GLN A 283 -16.30 -22.64 -6.92
CA GLN A 283 -15.50 -21.60 -6.29
C GLN A 283 -14.06 -22.09 -6.06
N HIS A 284 -13.09 -21.20 -6.28
CA HIS A 284 -11.67 -21.41 -6.10
C HIS A 284 -11.08 -20.34 -5.18
N GLY A 285 -10.71 -19.18 -5.71
CA GLY A 285 -10.24 -18.06 -4.91
C GLY A 285 -11.36 -17.42 -4.09
N MET A 286 -11.05 -17.01 -2.87
CA MET A 286 -12.00 -16.31 -1.99
C MET A 286 -11.32 -15.12 -1.35
N LEU A 287 -12.04 -14.00 -1.24
CA LEU A 287 -11.59 -12.78 -0.57
C LEU A 287 -12.67 -12.28 0.38
N TYR A 288 -12.29 -12.06 1.62
CA TYR A 288 -13.17 -11.56 2.67
C TYR A 288 -12.58 -10.30 3.29
N LYS A 289 -13.42 -9.33 3.66
CA LYS A 289 -13.03 -8.10 4.35
C LYS A 289 -13.77 -8.01 5.68
N ALA A 290 -13.04 -7.75 6.75
CA ALA A 290 -13.62 -7.38 8.03
C ALA A 290 -14.12 -5.91 7.98
N THR A 291 -15.42 -5.72 8.22
CA THR A 291 -16.09 -4.42 8.08
C THR A 291 -16.62 -3.87 9.40
N ASP A 292 -16.77 -4.71 10.42
CA ASP A 292 -17.31 -4.33 11.72
C ASP A 292 -16.71 -5.18 12.85
N TRP A 293 -16.83 -4.73 14.08
CA TRP A 293 -16.36 -5.37 15.30
C TRP A 293 -17.38 -6.36 15.85
N THR A 294 -17.22 -7.64 15.52
CA THR A 294 -18.11 -8.73 15.96
C THR A 294 -17.32 -9.86 16.61
N GLY A 295 -18.00 -10.86 17.17
CA GLY A 295 -17.34 -12.07 17.67
C GLY A 295 -16.54 -12.79 16.59
N ALA A 296 -17.04 -12.83 15.34
CA ALA A 296 -16.38 -13.49 14.23
C ALA A 296 -15.14 -12.74 13.75
N THR A 297 -15.23 -11.42 13.56
CA THR A 297 -14.07 -10.61 13.13
C THR A 297 -12.99 -10.51 14.20
N ARG A 298 -13.37 -10.61 15.47
CA ARG A 298 -12.47 -10.67 16.62
C ARG A 298 -11.90 -12.07 16.89
N PHE A 299 -12.28 -13.09 16.13
CA PHE A 299 -11.89 -14.49 16.38
C PHE A 299 -12.19 -14.95 17.82
N LEU A 300 -13.31 -14.49 18.38
CA LEU A 300 -13.77 -14.86 19.71
C LEU A 300 -14.88 -15.91 19.66
N GLY A 301 -15.62 -16.01 18.56
CA GLY A 301 -16.68 -16.99 18.39
C GLY A 301 -17.59 -16.68 17.21
N ILE A 302 -18.56 -17.57 16.98
CA ILE A 302 -19.52 -17.52 15.89
C ILE A 302 -20.92 -17.53 16.47
N ASP A 303 -21.77 -16.66 15.97
CA ASP A 303 -23.22 -16.78 16.14
C ASP A 303 -23.79 -17.59 14.96
N TYR A 304 -24.06 -18.87 15.18
CA TYR A 304 -24.58 -19.78 14.17
C TYR A 304 -26.03 -19.48 13.75
N SER A 305 -26.71 -18.54 14.42
CA SER A 305 -28.04 -18.08 14.02
C SER A 305 -28.00 -17.08 12.86
N VAL A 306 -26.85 -16.48 12.60
CA VAL A 306 -26.67 -15.51 11.50
C VAL A 306 -26.65 -16.26 10.17
N ALA A 307 -27.55 -15.85 9.26
CA ALA A 307 -27.68 -16.49 7.94
C ALA A 307 -26.41 -16.33 7.10
N THR A 308 -26.03 -17.40 6.39
CA THR A 308 -24.80 -17.49 5.57
C THR A 308 -25.07 -17.43 4.06
N ASN A 309 -26.28 -17.02 3.66
CA ASN A 309 -26.73 -17.01 2.26
C ASN A 309 -26.62 -15.63 1.60
N THR A 310 -25.87 -14.72 2.18
CA THR A 310 -25.59 -13.39 1.63
C THR A 310 -24.08 -13.12 1.63
N LEU A 311 -23.66 -12.13 0.83
CA LEU A 311 -22.25 -11.70 0.76
C LEU A 311 -21.78 -10.94 2.02
N ASN A 312 -22.68 -10.66 2.96
CA ASN A 312 -22.35 -10.09 4.26
C ASN A 312 -22.72 -11.08 5.37
N TRP A 313 -21.76 -11.37 6.26
CA TRP A 313 -21.96 -12.30 7.35
C TRP A 313 -21.19 -11.88 8.59
N PHE A 314 -21.87 -11.61 9.66
CA PHE A 314 -21.38 -11.39 11.03
C PHE A 314 -20.11 -10.50 11.10
N GLY A 315 -20.18 -9.32 10.45
CA GLY A 315 -19.09 -8.34 10.39
C GLY A 315 -18.07 -8.56 9.26
N TRP A 316 -18.23 -9.63 8.48
CA TRP A 316 -17.45 -9.90 7.28
C TRP A 316 -18.25 -9.60 6.01
N GLU A 317 -17.54 -9.12 4.97
CA GLU A 317 -18.05 -8.96 3.61
C GLU A 317 -17.22 -9.85 2.68
N GLN A 318 -17.85 -10.70 1.89
CA GLN A 318 -17.21 -11.44 0.81
C GLN A 318 -16.99 -10.48 -0.36
N LYS A 319 -15.73 -10.25 -0.72
CA LYS A 319 -15.30 -9.34 -1.79
C LYS A 319 -14.93 -10.06 -3.09
N TYR A 320 -14.88 -11.36 -3.06
CA TYR A 320 -14.70 -12.20 -4.25
C TYR A 320 -15.05 -13.67 -3.93
N PRO A 321 -15.79 -14.36 -4.80
CA PRO A 321 -16.67 -13.79 -5.85
C PRO A 321 -17.83 -13.01 -5.24
N ASP A 322 -18.28 -11.92 -5.89
CA ASP A 322 -19.27 -10.98 -5.33
C ASP A 322 -20.39 -10.57 -6.31
N GLU A 323 -20.53 -11.27 -7.45
CA GLU A 323 -21.51 -10.95 -8.51
C GLU A 323 -22.96 -11.06 -8.02
N SER A 324 -23.24 -11.94 -7.07
CA SER A 324 -24.55 -12.07 -6.43
C SER A 324 -24.48 -12.92 -5.16
N ASN A 325 -25.55 -12.91 -4.36
CA ASN A 325 -25.67 -13.76 -3.16
C ASN A 325 -25.56 -15.27 -3.46
N ALA A 326 -25.77 -15.71 -4.70
CA ALA A 326 -25.56 -17.12 -5.09
C ALA A 326 -24.09 -17.57 -4.93
N PHE A 327 -23.16 -16.63 -4.89
CA PHE A 327 -21.72 -16.89 -4.65
C PHE A 327 -21.34 -16.92 -3.17
N ALA A 328 -22.25 -16.62 -2.24
CA ALA A 328 -21.94 -16.59 -0.81
C ALA A 328 -21.41 -17.94 -0.33
N ASN A 329 -20.21 -17.94 0.23
CA ASN A 329 -19.56 -19.12 0.80
C ASN A 329 -18.73 -18.75 2.03
N TRP A 330 -19.27 -19.02 3.19
CA TRP A 330 -18.63 -18.70 4.47
C TRP A 330 -17.88 -19.88 5.08
N THR A 331 -17.94 -21.06 4.46
CA THR A 331 -17.29 -22.27 4.97
C THR A 331 -15.79 -22.08 5.26
N PRO A 332 -14.98 -21.46 4.38
CA PRO A 332 -13.56 -21.24 4.67
C PRO A 332 -13.34 -20.36 5.91
N MET A 333 -14.16 -19.29 6.07
CA MET A 333 -14.05 -18.38 7.21
C MET A 333 -14.57 -19.02 8.50
N ILE A 334 -15.69 -19.73 8.46
CA ILE A 334 -16.23 -20.48 9.61
C ILE A 334 -15.16 -21.43 10.14
N ASN A 335 -14.61 -22.29 9.28
CA ASN A 335 -13.56 -23.25 9.65
C ASN A 335 -12.30 -22.56 10.21
N LEU A 336 -11.95 -21.37 9.70
CA LEU A 336 -10.79 -20.60 10.18
C LEU A 336 -11.07 -20.01 11.56
N ILE A 337 -12.25 -19.41 11.78
CA ILE A 337 -12.64 -18.80 13.04
C ILE A 337 -12.84 -19.86 14.12
N GLU A 338 -13.49 -20.99 13.82
CA GLU A 338 -13.63 -22.12 14.74
C GLU A 338 -12.27 -22.62 15.23
N TYR A 339 -11.31 -22.80 14.31
CA TYR A 339 -9.95 -23.18 14.67
C TYR A 339 -9.21 -22.11 15.49
N ALA A 340 -9.38 -20.85 15.17
CA ALA A 340 -8.61 -19.76 15.76
C ALA A 340 -9.18 -19.27 17.11
N ALA A 341 -10.50 -19.34 17.31
CA ALA A 341 -11.15 -18.85 18.52
C ALA A 341 -10.77 -19.70 19.76
N PRO A 342 -10.28 -19.07 20.85
CA PRO A 342 -9.82 -19.80 22.04
C PRO A 342 -10.86 -20.71 22.67
N ASP A 343 -12.11 -20.24 22.72
CA ASP A 343 -13.20 -20.96 23.39
C ASP A 343 -13.78 -22.10 22.52
N LEU A 344 -13.71 -21.96 21.19
CA LEU A 344 -14.18 -22.99 20.25
C LEU A 344 -13.12 -24.09 20.04
N TYR A 345 -11.85 -23.76 20.15
CA TYR A 345 -10.74 -24.69 19.96
C TYR A 345 -9.68 -24.56 21.06
N PRO A 346 -9.96 -25.02 22.31
CA PRO A 346 -9.10 -24.75 23.46
C PRO A 346 -7.79 -25.56 23.49
N ASN A 347 -7.63 -26.60 22.66
CA ASN A 347 -6.44 -27.45 22.66
C ASN A 347 -5.23 -26.73 22.05
N LYS A 348 -4.33 -26.21 22.91
CA LYS A 348 -3.14 -25.45 22.51
C LYS A 348 -2.14 -26.28 21.69
N THR A 349 -1.95 -27.56 22.03
CA THR A 349 -1.02 -28.43 21.30
C THR A 349 -1.50 -28.68 19.88
N LEU A 350 -2.78 -28.98 19.71
CA LEU A 350 -3.36 -29.20 18.40
C LEU A 350 -3.45 -27.90 17.60
N PHE A 351 -3.74 -26.76 18.24
CA PHE A 351 -3.66 -25.45 17.62
C PHE A 351 -2.26 -25.19 17.04
N SER A 352 -1.23 -25.41 17.84
CA SER A 352 0.16 -25.25 17.39
C SER A 352 0.49 -26.19 16.22
N ALA A 353 0.11 -27.45 16.32
CA ALA A 353 0.43 -28.47 15.29
C ALA A 353 -0.25 -28.22 13.93
N LEU A 354 -1.39 -27.53 13.92
CA LEU A 354 -2.17 -27.27 12.70
C LEU A 354 -1.98 -25.85 12.14
N LEU A 355 -1.22 -24.97 12.79
CA LEU A 355 -1.07 -23.58 12.39
C LEU A 355 -0.62 -23.44 10.92
N GLU A 356 0.42 -24.19 10.55
CA GLU A 356 0.99 -24.18 9.18
C GLU A 356 0.09 -24.84 8.12
N ARG A 357 -1.01 -25.47 8.54
CA ARG A 357 -2.03 -26.04 7.65
C ARG A 357 -3.23 -25.11 7.48
N ARG A 358 -3.26 -23.97 8.17
CA ARG A 358 -4.35 -23.00 8.15
C ARG A 358 -3.92 -21.64 7.64
N PHE A 359 -2.65 -21.28 7.86
CA PHE A 359 -2.12 -19.95 7.55
C PHE A 359 -0.81 -20.03 6.77
N TYR A 360 -0.57 -19.04 5.95
CA TYR A 360 0.78 -18.67 5.55
C TYR A 360 1.48 -18.04 6.77
N VAL A 361 2.16 -18.88 7.58
CA VAL A 361 2.63 -18.48 8.91
C VAL A 361 3.58 -17.30 8.87
N GLN A 362 4.46 -17.20 7.87
CA GLN A 362 5.34 -16.04 7.78
C GLN A 362 4.55 -14.75 7.52
N ASN A 363 3.51 -14.78 6.69
CA ASN A 363 2.61 -13.64 6.50
C ASN A 363 1.88 -13.28 7.80
N LEU A 364 1.40 -14.28 8.55
CA LEU A 364 0.75 -14.06 9.84
C LEU A 364 1.72 -13.43 10.86
N VAL A 365 2.97 -13.86 10.90
CA VAL A 365 4.04 -13.25 11.72
C VAL A 365 4.28 -11.80 11.28
N ASN A 366 4.43 -11.55 9.99
CA ASN A 366 4.62 -10.22 9.44
C ASN A 366 3.44 -9.31 9.80
N TYR A 367 2.21 -9.81 9.64
CA TYR A 367 1.00 -9.05 9.92
C TYR A 367 0.92 -8.63 11.40
N VAL A 368 1.03 -9.58 12.33
CA VAL A 368 0.95 -9.29 13.77
C VAL A 368 2.08 -8.36 14.21
N LEU A 369 3.30 -8.62 13.75
CA LEU A 369 4.45 -7.77 14.06
C LEU A 369 4.26 -6.35 13.50
N PHE A 370 3.76 -6.22 12.28
CA PHE A 370 3.49 -4.92 11.65
C PHE A 370 2.45 -4.12 12.43
N LEU A 371 1.35 -4.77 12.83
CA LEU A 371 0.34 -4.11 13.68
C LEU A 371 0.94 -3.59 14.99
N GLY A 372 1.80 -4.40 15.64
CA GLY A 372 2.45 -4.00 16.90
C GLY A 372 3.44 -2.85 16.70
N VAL A 373 4.28 -2.90 15.67
CA VAL A 373 5.28 -1.86 15.36
C VAL A 373 4.62 -0.52 15.04
N MET A 374 3.52 -0.53 14.26
CA MET A 374 2.81 0.68 13.84
C MET A 374 1.64 1.05 14.75
N HIS A 375 1.30 0.16 15.72
CA HIS A 375 0.17 0.26 16.62
C HIS A 375 -1.15 0.51 15.88
N ILE A 376 -1.44 -0.34 14.87
CA ILE A 376 -2.64 -0.25 14.04
C ILE A 376 -3.73 -1.12 14.67
N THR A 377 -4.48 -0.58 15.61
CA THR A 377 -5.44 -1.35 16.41
C THR A 377 -6.69 -1.75 15.64
N ASP A 378 -7.18 -0.90 14.74
CA ASP A 378 -8.35 -1.21 13.91
C ASP A 378 -8.14 -2.48 13.06
N ASN A 379 -6.95 -2.69 12.55
CA ASN A 379 -6.61 -3.83 11.71
C ASN A 379 -6.49 -5.16 12.48
N SER A 380 -6.67 -5.16 13.79
CA SER A 380 -6.79 -6.41 14.56
C SER A 380 -8.11 -7.15 14.28
N CYS A 381 -9.19 -6.43 13.97
CA CYS A 381 -10.54 -7.00 13.85
C CYS A 381 -11.40 -6.34 12.76
N LYS A 382 -10.95 -5.25 12.18
CA LYS A 382 -11.60 -4.50 11.11
C LYS A 382 -10.54 -4.08 10.10
N ASN A 383 -10.92 -3.59 8.93
CA ASN A 383 -9.95 -3.14 7.92
C ASN A 383 -8.88 -4.19 7.56
N THR A 384 -9.22 -5.47 7.67
CA THR A 384 -8.38 -6.61 7.35
C THR A 384 -9.01 -7.39 6.22
N TYR A 385 -8.21 -7.76 5.23
CA TYR A 385 -8.61 -8.76 4.26
C TYR A 385 -8.02 -10.11 4.64
N ILE A 386 -8.83 -11.16 4.47
CA ILE A 386 -8.37 -12.55 4.51
C ILE A 386 -8.72 -13.18 3.18
N SER A 387 -7.72 -13.77 2.55
CA SER A 387 -7.90 -14.42 1.26
C SER A 387 -7.42 -15.87 1.27
N PHE A 388 -8.03 -16.67 0.39
CA PHE A 388 -7.61 -18.01 0.05
C PHE A 388 -7.37 -18.05 -1.46
N ARG A 389 -6.15 -18.37 -1.88
CA ARG A 389 -5.83 -18.45 -3.31
C ARG A 389 -6.69 -19.48 -4.02
N ASP A 390 -6.89 -20.65 -3.38
CA ASP A 390 -7.79 -21.71 -3.85
C ASP A 390 -8.32 -22.51 -2.66
N VAL A 391 -9.63 -22.46 -2.42
CA VAL A 391 -10.27 -23.22 -1.33
C VAL A 391 -10.34 -24.72 -1.60
N LYS A 392 -10.05 -25.15 -2.82
CA LYS A 392 -9.94 -26.60 -3.19
C LYS A 392 -8.52 -27.13 -3.04
N ALA A 393 -7.54 -26.30 -2.73
CA ALA A 393 -6.18 -26.73 -2.43
C ALA A 393 -6.12 -27.48 -1.09
N SER A 394 -5.15 -28.38 -0.94
CA SER A 394 -4.93 -29.10 0.31
C SER A 394 -3.44 -29.03 0.70
N PRO A 395 -3.08 -28.19 1.69
CA PRO A 395 -3.94 -27.32 2.48
C PRO A 395 -4.38 -26.06 1.72
N SER A 396 -5.56 -25.53 2.07
CA SER A 396 -6.00 -24.18 1.70
C SER A 396 -5.59 -23.22 2.82
N LEU A 397 -4.70 -22.27 2.52
CA LEU A 397 -4.07 -21.41 3.51
C LEU A 397 -4.62 -19.99 3.46
N ALA A 398 -4.89 -19.41 4.64
CA ALA A 398 -5.32 -18.04 4.80
C ALA A 398 -4.12 -17.06 4.68
N LEU A 399 -4.29 -16.01 3.91
CA LEU A 399 -3.37 -14.88 3.76
C LEU A 399 -4.02 -13.61 4.31
N PHE A 400 -3.31 -12.87 5.15
CA PHE A 400 -3.73 -11.57 5.69
C PHE A 400 -3.18 -10.43 4.85
N THR A 401 -4.04 -9.45 4.53
CA THR A 401 -3.67 -8.22 3.84
C THR A 401 -4.25 -7.03 4.59
N PRO A 402 -3.44 -6.03 5.00
CA PRO A 402 -3.93 -4.86 5.71
C PRO A 402 -4.67 -3.90 4.78
N TRP A 403 -5.54 -3.08 5.38
CA TRP A 403 -6.27 -2.02 4.69
C TRP A 403 -6.53 -0.85 5.63
N ASP A 404 -6.56 0.40 5.11
CA ASP A 404 -6.99 1.59 5.86
C ASP A 404 -6.19 1.81 7.15
N MET A 405 -4.88 2.01 7.00
CA MET A 405 -3.91 2.10 8.09
C MET A 405 -3.60 3.54 8.52
N ASP A 406 -4.53 4.45 8.35
CA ASP A 406 -4.36 5.87 8.75
C ASP A 406 -4.38 6.08 10.28
N ALA A 407 -5.06 5.18 11.02
CA ALA A 407 -5.02 5.09 12.47
C ALA A 407 -3.73 4.40 12.95
N SER A 408 -2.60 5.08 12.80
CA SER A 408 -1.25 4.57 13.05
C SER A 408 -0.28 5.70 13.43
N TRP A 409 0.96 5.39 13.73
CA TRP A 409 2.00 6.39 14.05
C TRP A 409 1.57 7.36 15.17
N GLY A 410 0.91 6.84 16.20
CA GLY A 410 0.46 7.63 17.34
C GLY A 410 -0.84 8.41 17.10
N ARG A 411 -1.63 8.05 16.10
CA ARG A 411 -2.98 8.60 15.88
C ARG A 411 -4.04 7.52 15.91
N GLU A 412 -5.21 7.90 16.42
CA GLU A 412 -6.44 7.11 16.40
C GLU A 412 -7.22 7.34 15.10
N TRP A 413 -8.26 6.54 14.90
CA TRP A 413 -9.18 6.61 13.76
C TRP A 413 -9.91 7.97 13.60
N ASP A 414 -9.97 8.78 14.65
CA ASP A 414 -10.55 10.13 14.62
C ASP A 414 -9.48 11.23 14.49
N GLY A 415 -8.19 10.83 14.36
CA GLY A 415 -7.04 11.72 14.28
C GLY A 415 -6.56 12.26 15.62
N SER A 416 -7.12 11.85 16.75
CA SER A 416 -6.62 12.18 18.09
C SER A 416 -5.25 11.53 18.36
N MET A 417 -4.52 12.06 19.34
CA MET A 417 -3.19 11.55 19.68
C MET A 417 -3.28 10.31 20.56
N ARG A 418 -2.41 9.35 20.30
CA ARG A 418 -2.22 8.15 21.10
C ARG A 418 -0.74 7.88 21.30
N ASP A 419 -0.31 7.80 22.57
CA ASP A 419 1.11 7.61 22.91
C ASP A 419 1.46 6.16 23.30
N GLU A 420 0.50 5.25 23.18
CA GLU A 420 0.68 3.82 23.46
C GLU A 420 1.45 3.13 22.33
N GLN A 421 2.17 2.04 22.69
CA GLN A 421 2.90 1.18 21.76
C GLN A 421 2.61 -0.29 22.09
N GLY A 422 2.90 -1.18 21.12
CA GLY A 422 2.95 -2.62 21.35
C GLY A 422 1.65 -3.36 21.07
N PHE A 423 1.46 -4.48 21.76
CA PHE A 423 0.51 -5.52 21.37
C PHE A 423 -0.74 -5.62 22.26
N ASP A 424 -0.75 -4.96 23.43
CA ASP A 424 -1.78 -5.20 24.46
C ASP A 424 -3.19 -4.99 23.91
N LYS A 425 -3.44 -3.86 23.22
CA LYS A 425 -4.74 -3.57 22.60
C LYS A 425 -5.08 -4.55 21.50
N ILE A 426 -4.11 -4.93 20.69
CA ILE A 426 -4.27 -5.89 19.59
C ILE A 426 -4.66 -7.27 20.14
N MET A 427 -4.04 -7.70 21.22
CA MET A 427 -4.38 -8.97 21.90
C MET A 427 -5.73 -8.91 22.61
N GLU A 428 -6.07 -7.77 23.24
CA GLU A 428 -7.37 -7.57 23.88
C GLU A 428 -8.52 -7.72 22.87
N ASP A 429 -8.34 -7.17 21.69
CA ASP A 429 -9.38 -7.11 20.67
C ASP A 429 -9.52 -8.40 19.86
N CYS A 430 -8.42 -9.14 19.62
CA CYS A 430 -8.41 -10.29 18.71
C CYS A 430 -7.99 -11.60 19.40
N GLY A 431 -8.90 -12.58 19.46
CA GLY A 431 -8.65 -13.90 20.04
C GLY A 431 -7.52 -14.68 19.37
N LEU A 432 -7.42 -14.61 18.05
CA LEU A 432 -6.33 -15.23 17.29
C LEU A 432 -4.97 -14.63 17.74
N PHE A 433 -4.84 -13.32 17.70
CA PHE A 433 -3.56 -12.66 18.03
C PHE A 433 -3.18 -12.84 19.49
N LYS A 434 -4.16 -12.84 20.40
CA LYS A 434 -3.97 -13.20 21.79
C LYS A 434 -3.36 -14.60 21.94
N ARG A 435 -3.85 -15.59 21.18
CA ARG A 435 -3.29 -16.95 21.20
C ARG A 435 -1.88 -17.01 20.63
N LEU A 436 -1.62 -16.32 19.52
CA LEU A 436 -0.29 -16.30 18.89
C LEU A 436 0.77 -15.74 19.84
N ILE A 437 0.42 -14.68 20.59
CA ILE A 437 1.34 -14.06 21.55
C ILE A 437 1.40 -14.87 22.85
N ASN A 438 0.28 -15.28 23.46
CA ASN A 438 0.29 -15.89 24.79
C ASN A 438 0.62 -17.39 24.77
N ASP A 439 0.19 -18.12 23.73
CA ASP A 439 0.40 -19.56 23.64
C ASP A 439 1.67 -19.93 22.87
N ASN A 440 2.27 -18.99 22.16
CA ASN A 440 3.49 -19.15 21.35
C ASN A 440 3.47 -20.40 20.43
N PRO A 441 2.41 -20.62 19.62
CA PRO A 441 2.30 -21.81 18.76
C PRO A 441 3.39 -21.80 17.68
N ALA A 442 3.91 -23.00 17.35
CA ALA A 442 4.93 -23.16 16.32
C ALA A 442 6.12 -22.19 16.46
N ASP A 443 6.47 -21.88 17.72
CA ASP A 443 7.59 -20.97 18.06
C ASP A 443 7.41 -19.53 17.49
N PHE A 444 6.18 -19.02 17.60
CA PHE A 444 5.76 -17.76 16.99
C PHE A 444 6.60 -16.56 17.46
N HIS A 445 6.96 -16.51 18.74
CA HIS A 445 7.79 -15.43 19.28
C HIS A 445 9.17 -15.38 18.65
N ARG A 446 9.83 -16.53 18.48
CA ARG A 446 11.13 -16.59 17.81
C ARG A 446 11.00 -16.15 16.35
N ARG A 447 9.94 -16.57 15.64
CA ARG A 447 9.67 -16.10 14.26
C ARG A 447 9.48 -14.58 14.22
N MET A 448 8.77 -13.99 15.18
CA MET A 448 8.63 -12.54 15.31
C MET A 448 9.98 -11.87 15.57
N HIS A 449 10.77 -12.39 16.52
CA HIS A 449 12.11 -11.87 16.81
C HIS A 449 13.02 -11.87 15.57
N ASP A 450 13.15 -13.04 14.91
CA ASP A 450 13.99 -13.17 13.72
C ASP A 450 13.54 -12.25 12.57
N THR A 451 12.23 -12.08 12.43
CA THR A 451 11.63 -11.14 11.48
C THR A 451 11.96 -9.69 11.85
N TRP A 452 11.81 -9.32 13.12
CA TRP A 452 12.16 -7.99 13.59
C TRP A 452 13.64 -7.65 13.42
N ILE A 453 14.54 -8.59 13.67
CA ILE A 453 15.98 -8.40 13.42
C ILE A 453 16.25 -8.06 11.95
N ARG A 454 15.58 -8.73 11.02
CA ARG A 454 15.70 -8.39 9.59
C ARG A 454 15.13 -7.01 9.28
N TRP A 455 13.95 -6.70 9.79
CA TRP A 455 13.25 -5.44 9.51
C TRP A 455 13.99 -4.23 10.08
N ARG A 456 14.37 -4.27 11.36
CA ARG A 456 15.05 -3.15 12.01
C ARG A 456 16.43 -2.83 11.43
N ASN A 457 17.05 -3.78 10.74
CA ASN A 457 18.34 -3.61 10.06
C ASN A 457 18.17 -3.24 8.57
N SER A 458 16.95 -3.04 8.10
CA SER A 458 16.64 -2.71 6.70
C SER A 458 15.56 -1.61 6.62
N SER A 459 14.39 -1.93 6.06
CA SER A 459 13.33 -0.96 5.77
C SER A 459 12.69 -0.31 7.01
N PHE A 460 12.80 -0.94 8.18
CA PHE A 460 12.29 -0.43 9.47
C PHE A 460 13.39 0.15 10.37
N SER A 461 14.63 0.31 9.89
CA SER A 461 15.61 1.08 10.65
C SER A 461 15.15 2.52 10.84
N ILE A 462 15.56 3.16 11.94
CA ILE A 462 15.21 4.55 12.22
C ILE A 462 15.58 5.46 11.03
N ASP A 463 16.73 5.22 10.40
CA ASP A 463 17.21 6.00 9.26
C ASP A 463 16.34 5.78 8.02
N SER A 464 15.99 4.52 7.69
CA SER A 464 15.15 4.20 6.53
C SER A 464 13.75 4.79 6.66
N VAL A 465 13.14 4.69 7.85
CA VAL A 465 11.83 5.28 8.13
C VAL A 465 11.89 6.81 8.10
N THR A 466 12.94 7.39 8.68
CA THR A 466 13.15 8.85 8.63
C THR A 466 13.29 9.34 7.20
N ALA A 467 14.07 8.65 6.37
CA ALA A 467 14.24 9.00 4.96
C ALA A 467 12.91 8.96 4.18
N ARG A 468 12.06 7.96 4.42
CA ARG A 468 10.72 7.86 3.76
C ARG A 468 9.79 8.99 4.18
N ILE A 469 9.70 9.30 5.47
CA ILE A 469 8.89 10.41 5.97
C ILE A 469 9.38 11.75 5.39
N ASN A 470 10.70 11.96 5.35
CA ASN A 470 11.27 13.16 4.77
C ASN A 470 11.01 13.25 3.26
N ALA A 471 11.12 12.16 2.52
CA ALA A 471 10.82 12.14 1.09
C ALA A 471 9.38 12.60 0.79
N TYR A 472 8.39 12.17 1.57
CA TYR A 472 7.02 12.66 1.42
C TYR A 472 6.84 14.11 1.89
N SER A 473 7.48 14.49 2.99
CA SER A 473 7.47 15.87 3.47
C SER A 473 8.06 16.83 2.42
N ASP A 474 9.18 16.43 1.80
CA ASP A 474 9.84 17.20 0.74
C ASP A 474 8.99 17.26 -0.53
N LEU A 475 8.37 16.14 -0.93
CA LEU A 475 7.44 16.09 -2.06
C LEU A 475 6.27 17.07 -1.87
N PHE A 476 5.65 17.06 -0.71
CA PHE A 476 4.51 17.94 -0.39
C PHE A 476 4.89 19.40 -0.28
N THR A 477 6.08 19.68 0.25
CA THR A 477 6.59 21.05 0.42
C THR A 477 7.08 21.61 -0.91
N SER A 478 7.88 20.84 -1.64
CA SER A 478 8.46 21.28 -2.91
C SER A 478 7.40 21.47 -4.00
N SER A 479 6.38 20.61 -4.04
CA SER A 479 5.24 20.78 -4.96
C SER A 479 4.31 21.94 -4.58
N GLY A 480 4.39 22.44 -3.35
CA GLY A 480 3.45 23.42 -2.78
C GLY A 480 2.05 22.84 -2.48
N ALA A 481 1.82 21.55 -2.71
CA ALA A 481 0.51 20.92 -2.57
C ALA A 481 0.00 20.94 -1.13
N PHE A 482 0.88 20.72 -0.13
CA PHE A 482 0.48 20.72 1.27
C PHE A 482 0.00 22.11 1.73
N LEU A 483 0.63 23.17 1.25
CA LEU A 483 0.18 24.53 1.56
C LEU A 483 -1.19 24.83 0.94
N ARG A 484 -1.45 24.32 -0.28
CA ARG A 484 -2.76 24.43 -0.92
C ARG A 484 -3.82 23.59 -0.21
N GLU A 485 -3.45 22.40 0.26
CA GLU A 485 -4.30 21.55 1.11
C GLU A 485 -4.69 22.27 2.41
N MET A 486 -3.74 22.89 3.11
CA MET A 486 -4.01 23.67 4.33
C MET A 486 -4.99 24.83 4.09
N ARG A 487 -4.91 25.46 2.92
CA ARG A 487 -5.82 26.56 2.55
C ARG A 487 -7.21 26.07 2.18
N LYS A 488 -7.32 24.95 1.48
CA LYS A 488 -8.61 24.36 1.09
C LYS A 488 -9.34 23.76 2.29
N TRP A 489 -8.60 23.12 3.19
CA TRP A 489 -9.15 22.39 4.35
C TRP A 489 -8.52 22.90 5.67
N PRO A 490 -8.82 24.16 6.08
CA PRO A 490 -8.21 24.75 7.25
C PRO A 490 -8.55 23.97 8.54
N GLY A 491 -7.55 23.80 9.42
CA GLY A 491 -7.69 23.11 10.70
C GLY A 491 -7.64 21.57 10.62
N THR A 492 -7.66 20.97 9.42
CA THR A 492 -7.60 19.53 9.26
C THR A 492 -6.17 18.99 9.26
N VAL A 493 -5.19 19.82 9.00
CA VAL A 493 -3.75 19.52 9.03
C VAL A 493 -3.02 20.54 9.91
N VAL A 494 -1.85 20.14 10.37
CA VAL A 494 -0.87 21.03 11.03
C VAL A 494 0.32 21.27 10.09
N THR A 495 1.30 22.07 10.48
CA THR A 495 2.50 22.22 9.65
C THR A 495 3.17 20.84 9.48
N ILE A 496 3.62 20.54 8.28
CA ILE A 496 4.17 19.22 7.97
C ILE A 496 5.32 18.84 8.91
N ASN A 497 6.22 19.77 9.21
CA ASN A 497 7.34 19.56 10.13
C ASN A 497 6.91 19.24 11.57
N THR A 498 5.78 19.75 12.03
CA THR A 498 5.25 19.45 13.36
C THR A 498 4.77 18.00 13.41
N GLU A 499 4.01 17.58 12.41
CA GLU A 499 3.44 16.22 12.41
C GLU A 499 4.50 15.15 12.09
N THR A 500 5.42 15.40 11.17
CA THR A 500 6.50 14.44 10.88
C THR A 500 7.45 14.26 12.07
N ARG A 501 7.73 15.33 12.83
CA ARG A 501 8.48 15.22 14.08
C ARG A 501 7.74 14.38 15.12
N TYR A 502 6.42 14.56 15.25
CA TYR A 502 5.60 13.74 16.13
C TYR A 502 5.65 12.26 15.70
N MET A 503 5.44 11.94 14.43
CA MET A 503 5.53 10.59 13.88
C MET A 503 6.88 9.94 14.18
N LEU A 504 7.98 10.63 13.92
CA LEU A 504 9.34 10.11 14.18
C LEU A 504 9.63 9.91 15.68
N THR A 505 9.15 10.81 16.53
CA THR A 505 9.30 10.67 17.99
C THR A 505 8.52 9.47 18.50
N TRP A 506 7.30 9.29 18.01
CA TRP A 506 6.47 8.16 18.34
C TRP A 506 7.09 6.84 17.84
N TYR A 507 7.56 6.81 16.58
CA TYR A 507 8.19 5.64 15.99
C TYR A 507 9.43 5.16 16.77
N LYS A 508 10.28 6.08 17.24
CA LYS A 508 11.43 5.72 18.09
C LYS A 508 11.00 5.02 19.37
N LYS A 509 9.94 5.50 20.03
CA LYS A 509 9.38 4.82 21.21
C LYS A 509 8.88 3.40 20.87
N SER A 510 8.16 3.26 19.75
CA SER A 510 7.69 1.96 19.29
C SER A 510 8.85 1.02 18.94
N PHE A 511 9.86 1.52 18.25
CA PHE A 511 11.08 0.77 17.91
C PHE A 511 11.79 0.23 19.15
N ASP A 512 11.95 1.08 20.17
CA ASP A 512 12.56 0.70 21.44
C ASP A 512 11.70 -0.31 22.21
N PHE A 513 10.38 -0.10 22.22
CA PHE A 513 9.43 -1.03 22.83
C PHE A 513 9.51 -2.43 22.20
N ILE A 514 9.50 -2.54 20.87
CA ILE A 514 9.57 -3.83 20.16
C ILE A 514 10.93 -4.50 20.39
N ASN A 515 12.02 -3.75 20.43
CA ASN A 515 13.34 -4.29 20.81
C ASN A 515 13.33 -4.91 22.20
N GLU A 516 12.72 -4.24 23.17
CA GLU A 516 12.61 -4.74 24.54
C GLU A 516 11.67 -5.93 24.65
N PHE A 517 10.50 -5.87 23.98
CA PHE A 517 9.51 -6.94 24.01
C PHE A 517 10.05 -8.27 23.42
N LEU A 518 10.88 -8.19 22.40
CA LEU A 518 11.41 -9.37 21.70
C LEU A 518 12.82 -9.77 22.14
N LYS A 519 13.46 -9.09 23.09
CA LYS A 519 14.87 -9.29 23.45
C LYS A 519 15.21 -10.70 23.95
N ASP A 520 14.27 -11.35 24.63
CA ASP A 520 14.50 -12.65 25.31
C ASP A 520 14.28 -13.85 24.36
N TYR A 521 13.98 -13.59 23.09
CA TYR A 521 13.82 -14.62 22.05
C TYR A 521 15.05 -14.62 21.14
N PRO A 522 16.10 -15.41 21.48
CA PRO A 522 17.33 -15.40 20.72
C PRO A 522 17.10 -15.88 19.29
N THR A 523 17.85 -15.32 18.35
CA THR A 523 17.89 -15.77 16.96
C THR A 523 18.12 -17.28 16.89
N SER A 524 17.56 -17.95 15.89
CA SER A 524 17.82 -19.37 15.62
C SER A 524 19.30 -19.68 15.36
N ILE A 525 20.14 -18.65 15.27
CA ILE A 525 21.59 -18.72 15.39
C ILE A 525 21.95 -18.47 16.87
N GLN A 526 21.51 -19.35 17.77
CA GLN A 526 22.35 -19.58 18.93
C GLN A 526 23.70 -20.09 18.37
N SER A 527 24.75 -19.31 18.57
CA SER A 527 26.01 -19.95 18.83
C SER A 527 25.73 -20.89 20.00
N VAL A 528 25.58 -22.16 19.74
CA VAL A 528 25.72 -23.16 20.79
C VAL A 528 27.14 -22.98 21.25
N THR A 529 27.33 -22.15 22.28
CA THR A 529 28.43 -22.33 23.20
C THR A 529 28.07 -23.66 23.86
N ALA A 530 28.45 -24.75 23.24
CA ALA A 530 28.57 -25.99 23.95
C ALA A 530 29.64 -25.71 25.02
N ASP A 531 29.21 -25.58 26.26
CA ASP A 531 30.03 -25.96 27.39
C ASP A 531 30.29 -27.46 27.26
N ASN A 532 31.19 -27.80 26.38
CA ASN A 532 31.82 -29.11 26.35
C ASN A 532 33.22 -28.94 25.74
N ASP A 533 34.19 -29.47 26.45
CA ASP A 533 35.62 -29.50 26.21
C ASP A 533 36.09 -30.03 24.85
N MET A 534 35.25 -30.08 23.84
CA MET A 534 35.62 -30.43 22.48
C MET A 534 36.08 -29.16 21.71
N GLN A 535 37.38 -28.98 21.62
CA GLN A 535 38.01 -27.89 20.84
C GLN A 535 37.84 -28.15 19.33
N ILE A 536 36.62 -27.98 18.79
CA ILE A 536 36.36 -28.03 17.36
C ILE A 536 36.29 -26.60 16.81
N SER A 537 37.09 -26.29 15.83
CA SER A 537 37.08 -25.01 15.10
C SER A 537 36.94 -25.27 13.58
N ALA A 538 36.38 -24.29 12.89
CA ALA A 538 36.32 -24.28 11.43
C ALA A 538 36.81 -22.94 10.92
N THR A 539 37.78 -22.98 9.98
CA THR A 539 38.41 -21.81 9.36
C THR A 539 38.45 -21.99 7.85
N THR A 540 38.93 -20.99 7.10
CA THR A 540 39.17 -21.08 5.65
C THR A 540 40.59 -20.77 5.31
N ASP A 541 41.11 -21.38 4.26
CA ASP A 541 42.43 -21.06 3.64
C ASP A 541 42.25 -20.60 2.17
N GLY A 542 41.22 -19.83 1.89
CA GLY A 542 40.81 -19.39 0.56
C GLY A 542 39.55 -20.15 0.10
N ALA A 543 39.69 -21.03 -0.87
CA ALA A 543 38.54 -21.76 -1.44
C ALA A 543 38.12 -23.03 -0.65
N ASN A 544 38.82 -23.38 0.45
CA ASN A 544 38.51 -24.57 1.24
C ASN A 544 38.16 -24.20 2.69
N ILE A 545 37.35 -25.05 3.30
CA ILE A 545 37.04 -25.00 4.74
C ILE A 545 37.90 -26.03 5.45
N ILE A 546 38.58 -25.63 6.52
CA ILE A 546 39.40 -26.49 7.37
C ILE A 546 38.69 -26.68 8.69
N VAL A 547 38.33 -27.92 9.02
CA VAL A 547 37.77 -28.29 10.32
C VAL A 547 38.87 -28.88 11.18
N ASN A 548 39.17 -28.20 12.29
CA ASN A 548 40.18 -28.64 13.26
C ASN A 548 39.52 -29.22 14.50
N GLY A 549 40.13 -30.21 15.09
CA GLY A 549 39.71 -30.84 16.33
C GLY A 549 40.81 -31.74 16.86
N THR A 550 40.53 -32.61 17.85
CA THR A 550 41.48 -33.58 18.33
C THR A 550 41.86 -34.53 17.20
N THR A 551 43.17 -34.59 16.88
CA THR A 551 43.69 -35.40 15.79
C THR A 551 43.33 -36.88 15.99
N GLY A 552 42.75 -37.48 14.97
CA GLY A 552 42.36 -38.88 14.97
C GLY A 552 40.87 -39.14 15.32
N ASN A 553 40.09 -38.13 15.71
CA ASN A 553 38.65 -38.31 15.93
C ASN A 553 37.92 -38.42 14.58
N GLU A 554 37.07 -39.40 14.45
CA GLU A 554 36.13 -39.49 13.33
C GLU A 554 34.97 -38.48 13.50
N ALA A 555 34.70 -37.74 12.43
CA ALA A 555 33.66 -36.71 12.41
C ALA A 555 32.79 -36.88 11.18
N HIS A 556 31.46 -36.77 11.38
CA HIS A 556 30.51 -36.60 10.28
C HIS A 556 30.37 -35.10 9.98
N ILE A 557 30.77 -34.64 8.80
CA ILE A 557 30.85 -33.24 8.42
C ILE A 557 29.87 -32.99 7.27
N ARG A 558 28.96 -32.00 7.47
CA ARG A 558 28.05 -31.51 6.44
C ARG A 558 28.22 -30.01 6.27
N ILE A 559 28.45 -29.57 5.04
CA ILE A 559 28.63 -28.17 4.67
C ILE A 559 27.40 -27.74 3.86
N TYR A 560 26.76 -26.66 4.25
CA TYR A 560 25.58 -26.11 3.61
C TYR A 560 25.87 -24.69 3.12
N ASP A 561 25.28 -24.34 1.98
CA ASP A 561 25.20 -22.94 1.52
C ASP A 561 24.13 -22.14 2.33
N THR A 562 24.00 -20.87 2.01
CA THR A 562 23.00 -19.98 2.67
C THR A 562 21.54 -20.31 2.32
N ALA A 563 21.31 -21.08 1.25
CA ALA A 563 19.99 -21.58 0.88
C ALA A 563 19.61 -22.88 1.65
N GLY A 564 20.57 -23.43 2.44
CA GLY A 564 20.39 -24.68 3.16
C GLY A 564 20.66 -25.95 2.33
N THR A 565 21.21 -25.79 1.12
CA THR A 565 21.60 -26.92 0.26
C THR A 565 22.90 -27.51 0.75
N ALA A 566 22.95 -28.84 0.96
CA ALA A 566 24.19 -29.50 1.31
C ALA A 566 25.13 -29.52 0.09
N VAL A 567 26.23 -28.80 0.20
CA VAL A 567 27.27 -28.75 -0.85
C VAL A 567 28.33 -29.81 -0.66
N GLU A 568 28.48 -30.31 0.58
CA GLU A 568 29.38 -31.41 0.90
C GLU A 568 28.87 -32.18 2.12
N SER A 569 29.00 -33.52 2.09
CA SER A 569 28.67 -34.41 3.22
C SER A 569 29.66 -35.58 3.22
N THR A 570 30.41 -35.73 4.31
CA THR A 570 31.46 -36.74 4.41
C THR A 570 31.69 -37.20 5.84
N ASP A 571 32.18 -38.42 5.99
CA ASP A 571 32.78 -38.93 7.21
C ASP A 571 34.32 -38.84 7.05
N ALA A 572 34.97 -38.16 7.97
CA ALA A 572 36.39 -37.88 7.88
C ALA A 572 37.08 -37.82 9.24
N THR A 573 38.37 -38.09 9.27
CA THR A 573 39.20 -37.92 10.47
C THR A 573 39.65 -36.46 10.57
N LEU A 574 39.58 -35.86 11.78
CA LEU A 574 40.07 -34.51 12.00
C LEU A 574 41.62 -34.46 12.09
N PRO A 575 42.30 -33.41 11.60
CA PRO A 575 41.71 -32.28 10.87
C PRO A 575 41.26 -32.63 9.45
N TYR A 576 40.16 -32.03 9.02
CA TYR A 576 39.55 -32.24 7.71
C TYR A 576 39.67 -30.99 6.83
N ARG A 577 39.81 -31.15 5.52
CA ARG A 577 39.80 -30.08 4.52
C ARG A 577 38.78 -30.39 3.43
N SER A 578 37.85 -29.45 3.19
CA SER A 578 36.83 -29.59 2.16
C SER A 578 37.38 -29.52 0.74
N GLY A 579 36.62 -29.90 -0.25
CA GLY A 579 36.83 -29.55 -1.64
C GLY A 579 36.83 -28.02 -1.87
N ASN A 580 37.16 -27.59 -3.08
CA ASN A 580 37.08 -26.18 -3.45
C ASN A 580 35.63 -25.72 -3.48
N LEU A 581 35.31 -24.69 -2.72
CA LEU A 581 34.00 -24.06 -2.64
C LEU A 581 34.04 -22.68 -3.34
N ALA A 582 32.90 -22.27 -3.89
CA ALA A 582 32.77 -20.93 -4.44
C ALA A 582 32.82 -19.88 -3.31
N PRO A 583 33.26 -18.64 -3.58
CA PRO A 583 33.15 -17.56 -2.60
C PRO A 583 31.74 -17.42 -2.06
N GLY A 584 31.59 -17.41 -0.73
CA GLY A 584 30.29 -17.39 -0.09
C GLY A 584 30.33 -17.68 1.40
N ILE A 585 29.17 -17.68 2.04
CA ILE A 585 29.01 -18.04 3.45
C ILE A 585 28.49 -19.47 3.53
N TYR A 586 29.11 -20.28 4.39
CA TYR A 586 28.77 -21.68 4.60
C TYR A 586 28.49 -21.98 6.06
N ILE A 587 27.55 -22.89 6.31
CA ILE A 587 27.23 -23.45 7.62
C ILE A 587 27.74 -24.89 7.66
N ILE A 588 28.55 -25.20 8.65
CA ILE A 588 29.14 -26.52 8.81
C ILE A 588 28.57 -27.20 10.03
N ASN A 589 27.98 -28.37 9.87
CA ASN A 589 27.60 -29.26 10.97
C ASN A 589 28.69 -30.31 11.13
N ILE A 590 29.27 -30.41 12.31
CA ILE A 590 30.34 -31.34 12.64
C ILE A 590 29.86 -32.22 13.79
N SER A 591 29.67 -33.50 13.56
CA SER A 591 29.21 -34.46 14.57
C SER A 591 30.37 -35.39 14.91
N VAL A 592 30.76 -35.40 16.19
CA VAL A 592 31.77 -36.30 16.75
C VAL A 592 31.19 -36.95 18.00
N ASP A 593 31.30 -38.27 18.09
CA ASP A 593 30.79 -39.06 19.23
C ASP A 593 29.36 -38.71 19.69
N GLY A 594 28.45 -38.49 18.72
CA GLY A 594 27.05 -38.17 18.99
C GLY A 594 26.79 -36.71 19.36
N THR A 595 27.82 -35.88 19.52
CA THR A 595 27.70 -34.42 19.76
C THR A 595 27.87 -33.66 18.47
N THR A 596 26.97 -32.74 18.14
CA THR A 596 27.04 -31.92 16.93
C THR A 596 27.40 -30.49 17.25
N VAL A 597 28.47 -30.00 16.62
CA VAL A 597 28.92 -28.60 16.68
C VAL A 597 28.61 -27.92 15.34
N ARG A 598 28.11 -26.70 15.40
CA ARG A 598 27.76 -25.91 14.21
C ARG A 598 28.67 -24.68 14.09
N LYS A 599 29.27 -24.47 12.95
CA LYS A 599 30.17 -23.33 12.68
C LYS A 599 29.72 -22.61 11.40
N LYS A 600 30.00 -21.30 11.33
CA LYS A 600 29.80 -20.46 10.16
C LYS A 600 31.17 -19.99 9.65
N VAL A 601 31.44 -20.17 8.36
CA VAL A 601 32.72 -19.79 7.71
C VAL A 601 32.42 -19.03 6.42
N ALA A 602 33.20 -17.99 6.17
CA ALA A 602 33.18 -17.27 4.89
C ALA A 602 34.37 -17.75 4.03
N VAL A 603 34.07 -18.17 2.82
CA VAL A 603 35.05 -18.53 1.77
C VAL A 603 35.18 -17.33 0.84
N PHE A 604 36.40 -16.92 0.50
CA PHE A 604 36.70 -15.70 -0.28
C PHE A 604 37.26 -16.01 -1.64
#